data_5fb93f3803dca085ba8241313b8d2aab
#
_entry.id   5fb93f3803dca085ba8241313b8d2aab
#
_cell.length_a   1.000
_cell.length_b   1.000
_cell.length_c   1.000
_cell.angle_alpha   90.00
_cell.angle_beta   90.00
_cell.angle_gamma   90.00
#
_symmetry.space_group_name_H-M   'P 1'
#
loop_
_entity.id
_entity.type
_entity.pdbx_description
1 polymer ?
#
loop_
_entity_poly.entity_id
_entity_poly.type
_entity_poly.pdbx_seq_one_letter_code
_entity_poly.pdbx_strand_id
1 'polypeptide(L)'
;MIWLLLAMLWVVFLAVTGASACAVRRGAFVLGVAFSENKAESPEVKRILRAYYAGLCAVLAVSAAAGFLLFLPAVQAWAEMCMLAILVLFLLLTWLVQNTARRRLLTLRAQKGWLPPARKTLSADLAVSRDKATGALSPAFVWICLILSFVPLIILLVVPSLRSDFPLPFAFLGLVCQLFTVPLYYQMRSLPVRTAGEDTAAATAFAQKSIRIHTGSAVAMAVSMLLFWLLFALSTGFLQNMYLSIVAIAVLVLINLAAAFWQQKKLRELEETYMDVQAPVDADAESEWKWGCYYNPYDPRIFVPKRVESLGWTVNIGRPAGKAILFGTLAVLVCIVALVGVMSFSGFSVKVQNGQLQMEAPLYDLTLTREQVESVELVDALPANGTRTNGYGGVSKSYGHFYFDGYGACDLYVYNDTGKYVCLRLSGDDPAYVFLNAETAAATETLYAEISQWYGGT
;
A
#
# COMPACT_ATOMS: atom_id res chain seq x y z
N MET A 1 -19.11 -6.41 1.50
CA MET A 1 -17.84 -6.17 0.79
C MET A 1 -17.64 -4.67 0.44
N ILE A 2 -18.60 -3.95 -0.17
CA ILE A 2 -18.45 -2.54 -0.58
C ILE A 2 -18.07 -1.61 0.58
N TRP A 3 -18.68 -1.73 1.76
CA TRP A 3 -18.33 -0.93 2.95
C TRP A 3 -16.87 -1.08 3.35
N LEU A 4 -16.32 -2.29 3.21
CA LEU A 4 -14.91 -2.58 3.48
C LEU A 4 -14.00 -1.85 2.50
N LEU A 5 -14.29 -1.97 1.19
CA LEU A 5 -13.53 -1.29 0.13
C LEU A 5 -13.55 0.23 0.34
N LEU A 6 -14.71 0.78 0.69
CA LEU A 6 -14.85 2.21 0.97
C LEU A 6 -14.05 2.63 2.21
N ALA A 7 -14.09 1.85 3.30
CA ALA A 7 -13.32 2.13 4.50
C ALA A 7 -11.81 2.12 4.22
N MET A 8 -11.31 1.12 3.47
CA MET A 8 -9.90 1.06 3.07
C MET A 8 -9.51 2.27 2.23
N LEU A 9 -10.34 2.66 1.28
CA LEU A 9 -10.11 3.82 0.42
C LEU A 9 -10.02 5.12 1.26
N TRP A 10 -10.92 5.31 2.21
CA TRP A 10 -10.91 6.49 3.10
C TRP A 10 -9.69 6.51 4.02
N VAL A 11 -9.26 5.36 4.54
CA VAL A 11 -8.01 5.28 5.33
C VAL A 11 -6.83 5.77 4.50
N VAL A 12 -6.71 5.33 3.24
CA VAL A 12 -5.65 5.80 2.33
C VAL A 12 -5.77 7.30 2.07
N PHE A 13 -6.97 7.82 1.81
CA PHE A 13 -7.20 9.26 1.58
C PHE A 13 -6.79 10.09 2.79
N LEU A 14 -7.19 9.70 3.99
CA LEU A 14 -6.82 10.38 5.23
C LEU A 14 -5.31 10.31 5.47
N ALA A 15 -4.68 9.15 5.24
CA ALA A 15 -3.25 8.95 5.40
C ALA A 15 -2.43 9.87 4.48
N VAL A 16 -2.75 9.87 3.18
CA VAL A 16 -2.04 10.68 2.17
C VAL A 16 -2.28 12.17 2.40
N THR A 17 -3.51 12.58 2.71
CA THR A 17 -3.84 13.98 2.99
C THR A 17 -3.14 14.45 4.26
N GLY A 18 -3.16 13.66 5.32
CA GLY A 18 -2.47 13.95 6.59
C GLY A 18 -0.96 14.07 6.39
N ALA A 19 -0.33 13.12 5.70
CA ALA A 19 1.09 13.19 5.37
C ALA A 19 1.43 14.44 4.57
N SER A 20 0.61 14.77 3.56
CA SER A 20 0.79 15.97 2.73
C SER A 20 0.63 17.27 3.53
N ALA A 21 -0.31 17.32 4.47
CA ALA A 21 -0.55 18.47 5.33
C ALA A 21 0.61 18.70 6.34
N CYS A 22 1.20 17.61 6.84
CA CYS A 22 2.30 17.70 7.82
C CYS A 22 3.65 18.02 7.19
N ALA A 23 3.86 17.64 5.95
CA ALA A 23 5.10 17.86 5.22
C ALA A 23 5.31 19.31 4.73
N VAL A 24 4.45 20.24 5.14
CA VAL A 24 4.41 21.63 4.59
C VAL A 24 5.61 22.44 4.99
N ARG A 25 6.04 22.39 6.25
CA ARG A 25 7.07 23.28 6.77
C ARG A 25 8.16 22.53 7.52
N ARG A 26 9.41 22.83 7.17
CA ARG A 26 10.60 22.34 7.87
C ARG A 26 11.66 23.41 7.89
N GLY A 27 11.85 24.03 9.05
CA GLY A 27 12.77 25.17 9.21
C GLY A 27 12.47 26.27 8.17
N ALA A 28 13.47 26.65 7.41
CA ALA A 28 13.38 27.63 6.34
C ALA A 28 12.68 27.14 5.06
N PHE A 29 12.30 25.84 5.00
CA PHE A 29 11.61 25.27 3.83
C PHE A 29 10.10 25.28 4.00
N VAL A 30 9.40 25.71 2.96
CA VAL A 30 7.95 25.64 2.84
C VAL A 30 7.61 24.89 1.55
N LEU A 31 6.97 23.73 1.64
CA LEU A 31 6.72 22.80 0.52
C LEU A 31 7.99 22.50 -0.31
N GLY A 32 9.14 22.41 0.38
CA GLY A 32 10.44 22.18 -0.24
C GLY A 32 11.01 23.36 -1.00
N VAL A 33 10.46 24.56 -0.83
CA VAL A 33 11.01 25.82 -1.33
C VAL A 33 11.73 26.53 -0.17
N ALA A 34 12.99 26.87 -0.38
CA ALA A 34 13.81 27.58 0.59
C ALA A 34 13.44 29.07 0.68
N PHE A 35 13.30 29.58 1.89
CA PHE A 35 13.10 31.01 2.20
C PHE A 35 14.11 31.45 3.24
N SER A 36 14.45 32.74 3.27
CA SER A 36 15.10 33.33 4.46
C SER A 36 14.08 33.39 5.61
N GLU A 37 14.58 33.32 6.86
CA GLU A 37 13.76 33.10 8.08
C GLU A 37 12.48 33.89 8.19
N ASN A 38 12.59 35.22 8.10
CA ASN A 38 11.46 36.09 8.27
C ASN A 38 10.46 36.03 7.09
N LYS A 39 10.85 35.48 5.96
CA LYS A 39 10.04 35.41 4.74
C LYS A 39 9.13 34.20 4.68
N ALA A 40 9.51 33.10 5.30
CA ALA A 40 8.66 31.90 5.42
C ALA A 40 7.35 32.17 6.21
N GLU A 41 7.34 33.22 7.06
CA GLU A 41 6.15 33.62 7.85
C GLU A 41 5.37 34.78 7.23
N SER A 42 5.77 35.25 6.07
CA SER A 42 5.11 36.37 5.41
C SER A 42 3.61 36.09 5.16
N PRO A 43 2.78 37.15 5.17
CA PRO A 43 1.33 37.00 4.93
C PRO A 43 1.04 36.39 3.54
N GLU A 44 1.90 36.67 2.55
CA GLU A 44 1.78 36.10 1.20
C GLU A 44 2.00 34.59 1.18
N VAL A 45 3.03 34.09 1.89
CA VAL A 45 3.28 32.65 2.04
C VAL A 45 2.13 32.00 2.79
N LYS A 46 1.67 32.60 3.90
CA LYS A 46 0.51 32.10 4.66
C LYS A 46 -0.77 32.04 3.82
N ARG A 47 -0.97 32.97 2.87
CA ARG A 47 -2.09 32.95 1.93
C ARG A 47 -2.01 31.77 0.97
N ILE A 48 -0.82 31.49 0.42
CA ILE A 48 -0.60 30.32 -0.46
C ILE A 48 -0.83 29.03 0.31
N LEU A 49 -0.35 28.93 1.55
CA LEU A 49 -0.56 27.76 2.41
C LEU A 49 -2.04 27.54 2.76
N ARG A 50 -2.80 28.60 3.06
CA ARG A 50 -4.25 28.49 3.26
C ARG A 50 -4.95 27.92 2.02
N ALA A 51 -4.59 28.40 0.84
CA ALA A 51 -5.13 27.87 -0.41
C ALA A 51 -4.72 26.40 -0.66
N TYR A 52 -3.50 26.03 -0.27
CA TYR A 52 -3.01 24.65 -0.32
C TYR A 52 -3.83 23.71 0.58
N TYR A 53 -4.03 24.09 1.86
CA TYR A 53 -4.84 23.28 2.78
C TYR A 53 -6.30 23.20 2.35
N ALA A 54 -6.89 24.30 1.89
CA ALA A 54 -8.23 24.29 1.33
C ALA A 54 -8.33 23.36 0.10
N GLY A 55 -7.31 23.36 -0.76
CA GLY A 55 -7.21 22.45 -1.90
C GLY A 55 -7.14 20.98 -1.48
N LEU A 56 -6.33 20.64 -0.47
CA LEU A 56 -6.26 19.27 0.08
C LEU A 56 -7.60 18.82 0.66
N CYS A 57 -8.27 19.70 1.44
CA CYS A 57 -9.59 19.41 1.99
C CYS A 57 -10.64 19.21 0.89
N ALA A 58 -10.61 20.01 -0.16
CA ALA A 58 -11.50 19.86 -1.29
C ALA A 58 -11.29 18.56 -2.04
N VAL A 59 -10.03 18.18 -2.30
CA VAL A 59 -9.68 16.91 -2.94
C VAL A 59 -10.14 15.73 -2.07
N LEU A 60 -9.89 15.79 -0.77
CA LEU A 60 -10.36 14.77 0.19
C LEU A 60 -11.88 14.64 0.15
N ALA A 61 -12.62 15.74 0.26
CA ALA A 61 -14.08 15.75 0.26
C ALA A 61 -14.67 15.20 -1.04
N VAL A 62 -14.16 15.66 -2.19
CA VAL A 62 -14.62 15.21 -3.51
C VAL A 62 -14.33 13.72 -3.70
N SER A 63 -13.13 13.26 -3.33
CA SER A 63 -12.76 11.85 -3.49
C SER A 63 -13.52 10.95 -2.52
N ALA A 64 -13.76 11.41 -1.28
CA ALA A 64 -14.59 10.68 -0.32
C ALA A 64 -16.05 10.58 -0.82
N ALA A 65 -16.61 11.65 -1.37
CA ALA A 65 -17.94 11.65 -1.98
C ALA A 65 -18.00 10.73 -3.21
N ALA A 66 -16.97 10.73 -4.06
CA ALA A 66 -16.87 9.82 -5.20
C ALA A 66 -16.87 8.35 -4.78
N GLY A 67 -16.33 8.03 -3.61
CA GLY A 67 -16.39 6.66 -3.05
C GLY A 67 -17.80 6.13 -2.87
N PHE A 68 -18.80 6.98 -2.64
CA PHE A 68 -20.21 6.56 -2.55
C PHE A 68 -20.80 6.11 -3.89
N LEU A 69 -20.16 6.43 -5.04
CA LEU A 69 -20.59 5.91 -6.34
C LEU A 69 -20.51 4.37 -6.39
N LEU A 70 -19.69 3.74 -5.56
CA LEU A 70 -19.59 2.28 -5.46
C LEU A 70 -20.89 1.61 -4.99
N PHE A 71 -21.83 2.37 -4.39
CA PHE A 71 -23.15 1.84 -3.98
C PHE A 71 -24.18 1.85 -5.10
N LEU A 72 -23.91 2.52 -6.22
CA LEU A 72 -24.83 2.53 -7.35
C LEU A 72 -24.86 1.16 -8.02
N PRO A 73 -26.06 0.54 -8.24
CA PRO A 73 -26.14 -0.78 -8.87
C PRO A 73 -25.43 -0.88 -10.22
N ALA A 74 -25.49 0.17 -11.03
CA ALA A 74 -24.79 0.24 -12.31
C ALA A 74 -23.25 0.23 -12.19
N VAL A 75 -22.71 0.59 -11.03
CA VAL A 75 -21.26 0.67 -10.77
C VAL A 75 -20.75 -0.58 -10.05
N GLN A 76 -21.62 -1.32 -9.38
CA GLN A 76 -21.23 -2.50 -8.57
C GLN A 76 -20.51 -3.57 -9.39
N ALA A 77 -20.94 -3.79 -10.64
CA ALA A 77 -20.28 -4.73 -11.55
C ALA A 77 -18.78 -4.37 -11.84
N TRP A 78 -18.39 -3.12 -11.60
CA TRP A 78 -17.09 -2.53 -11.92
C TRP A 78 -16.44 -1.88 -10.68
N ALA A 79 -16.89 -2.25 -9.49
CA ALA A 79 -16.55 -1.57 -8.24
C ALA A 79 -15.03 -1.50 -8.01
N GLU A 80 -14.28 -2.57 -8.32
CA GLU A 80 -12.83 -2.64 -8.15
C GLU A 80 -12.11 -1.65 -9.07
N MET A 81 -12.54 -1.57 -10.33
CA MET A 81 -11.97 -0.64 -11.32
C MET A 81 -12.33 0.80 -10.98
N CYS A 82 -13.57 1.06 -10.56
CA CYS A 82 -13.99 2.38 -10.11
C CYS A 82 -13.22 2.81 -8.86
N MET A 83 -13.01 1.93 -7.90
CA MET A 83 -12.19 2.18 -6.71
C MET A 83 -10.76 2.56 -7.09
N LEU A 84 -10.14 1.81 -8.01
CA LEU A 84 -8.80 2.09 -8.50
C LEU A 84 -8.74 3.44 -9.23
N ALA A 85 -9.72 3.75 -10.08
CA ALA A 85 -9.81 5.02 -10.78
C ALA A 85 -9.96 6.20 -9.81
N ILE A 86 -10.79 6.08 -8.78
CA ILE A 86 -10.97 7.10 -7.72
C ILE A 86 -9.65 7.30 -6.97
N LEU A 87 -8.93 6.21 -6.62
CA LEU A 87 -7.64 6.28 -5.94
C LEU A 87 -6.59 7.00 -6.81
N VAL A 88 -6.46 6.64 -8.08
CA VAL A 88 -5.51 7.28 -9.00
C VAL A 88 -5.85 8.77 -9.18
N LEU A 89 -7.12 9.10 -9.35
CA LEU A 89 -7.58 10.49 -9.47
C LEU A 89 -7.27 11.29 -8.21
N PHE A 90 -7.52 10.72 -7.02
CA PHE A 90 -7.17 11.34 -5.75
C PHE A 90 -5.67 11.65 -5.64
N LEU A 91 -4.81 10.68 -5.97
CA LEU A 91 -3.36 10.87 -5.92
C LEU A 91 -2.90 11.95 -6.93
N LEU A 92 -3.47 11.94 -8.13
CA LEU A 92 -3.17 12.94 -9.16
C LEU A 92 -3.60 14.35 -8.73
N LEU A 93 -4.81 14.50 -8.21
CA LEU A 93 -5.33 15.79 -7.73
C LEU A 93 -4.52 16.30 -6.53
N THR A 94 -4.15 15.44 -5.59
CA THR A 94 -3.27 15.79 -4.46
C THR A 94 -1.92 16.27 -4.95
N TRP A 95 -1.31 15.58 -5.92
CA TRP A 95 -0.06 16.01 -6.55
C TRP A 95 -0.20 17.35 -7.28
N LEU A 96 -1.30 17.59 -8.00
CA LEU A 96 -1.57 18.87 -8.67
C LEU A 96 -1.68 20.03 -7.69
N VAL A 97 -2.40 19.84 -6.58
CA VAL A 97 -2.53 20.85 -5.51
C VAL A 97 -1.16 21.19 -4.94
N GLN A 98 -0.35 20.17 -4.61
CA GLN A 98 0.99 20.34 -4.06
C GLN A 98 1.92 21.05 -5.05
N ASN A 99 1.93 20.62 -6.31
CA ASN A 99 2.79 21.20 -7.35
C ASN A 99 2.39 22.66 -7.69
N THR A 100 1.08 22.94 -7.69
CA THR A 100 0.57 24.32 -7.92
C THR A 100 0.97 25.25 -6.78
N ALA A 101 0.82 24.85 -5.53
CA ALA A 101 1.23 25.62 -4.36
C ALA A 101 2.75 25.89 -4.40
N ARG A 102 3.53 24.86 -4.71
CA ARG A 102 4.99 24.97 -4.84
C ARG A 102 5.39 25.95 -5.95
N ARG A 103 4.77 25.86 -7.13
CA ARG A 103 5.03 26.82 -8.23
C ARG A 103 4.72 28.24 -7.81
N ARG A 104 3.59 28.48 -7.11
CA ARG A 104 3.23 29.82 -6.60
C ARG A 104 4.26 30.34 -5.61
N LEU A 105 4.80 29.50 -4.73
CA LEU A 105 5.87 29.87 -3.80
C LEU A 105 7.17 30.24 -4.54
N LEU A 106 7.57 29.49 -5.55
CA LEU A 106 8.74 29.78 -6.39
C LEU A 106 8.58 31.12 -7.14
N THR A 107 7.41 31.34 -7.72
CA THR A 107 7.08 32.61 -8.42
C THR A 107 7.09 33.79 -7.45
N LEU A 108 6.49 33.65 -6.26
CA LEU A 108 6.50 34.69 -5.22
C LEU A 108 7.93 35.03 -4.79
N ARG A 109 8.76 34.00 -4.56
CA ARG A 109 10.17 34.17 -4.20
C ARG A 109 10.95 34.93 -5.27
N ALA A 110 10.77 34.55 -6.54
CA ALA A 110 11.41 35.23 -7.66
C ALA A 110 10.95 36.69 -7.80
N GLN A 111 9.65 36.97 -7.74
CA GLN A 111 9.09 38.31 -7.86
C GLN A 111 9.54 39.27 -6.75
N LYS A 112 9.70 38.73 -5.54
CA LYS A 112 10.11 39.53 -4.37
C LYS A 112 11.63 39.60 -4.19
N GLY A 113 12.42 38.95 -5.04
CA GLY A 113 13.87 38.88 -4.89
C GLY A 113 14.34 38.19 -3.60
N TRP A 114 13.52 37.30 -3.02
CA TRP A 114 13.85 36.54 -1.80
C TRP A 114 14.80 35.39 -2.13
N LEU A 115 16.05 35.74 -2.38
CA LEU A 115 17.08 34.75 -2.66
C LEU A 115 17.35 33.90 -1.40
N PRO A 116 17.54 32.58 -1.55
CA PRO A 116 18.04 31.77 -0.43
C PRO A 116 19.44 32.27 -0.04
N PRO A 117 19.81 32.17 1.25
CA PRO A 117 21.16 32.54 1.69
C PRO A 117 22.22 31.73 0.93
N ALA A 118 23.33 32.41 0.57
CA ALA A 118 24.43 31.78 -0.16
C ALA A 118 25.06 30.64 0.66
N ARG A 119 25.49 29.58 -0.04
CA ARG A 119 26.09 28.40 0.55
C ARG A 119 27.40 28.76 1.26
N LYS A 120 27.51 28.49 2.55
CA LYS A 120 28.80 28.35 3.22
C LYS A 120 29.33 26.96 2.89
N THR A 121 30.62 26.84 2.63
CA THR A 121 31.33 25.55 2.42
C THR A 121 31.04 24.62 3.60
N LEU A 122 30.47 23.45 3.34
CA LEU A 122 30.30 22.40 4.33
C LEU A 122 31.67 21.76 4.57
N SER A 123 32.27 21.99 5.75
CA SER A 123 33.36 21.16 6.20
C SER A 123 32.80 19.82 6.69
N ALA A 124 33.24 18.71 6.10
CA ALA A 124 32.91 17.38 6.61
C ALA A 124 33.79 17.06 7.80
N ASP A 125 33.22 17.06 9.00
CA ASP A 125 33.95 16.59 10.19
C ASP A 125 33.82 15.06 10.28
N LEU A 126 34.96 14.37 10.10
CA LEU A 126 35.03 12.91 10.17
C LEU A 126 34.77 12.38 11.59
N ALA A 127 35.07 13.17 12.63
CA ALA A 127 34.81 12.81 14.03
C ALA A 127 33.27 12.74 14.26
N VAL A 128 32.55 13.76 13.86
CA VAL A 128 31.07 13.77 13.94
C VAL A 128 30.45 12.60 13.16
N SER A 129 30.98 12.27 11.99
CA SER A 129 30.51 11.16 11.19
C SER A 129 30.75 9.80 11.86
N ARG A 130 31.81 9.62 12.60
CA ARG A 130 32.13 8.40 13.36
C ARG A 130 31.26 8.28 14.60
N ASP A 131 31.11 9.34 15.36
CA ASP A 131 30.47 9.33 16.67
C ASP A 131 28.93 9.35 16.57
N LYS A 132 28.37 9.77 15.46
CA LYS A 132 26.90 9.74 15.24
C LYS A 132 26.30 8.33 15.42
N ALA A 133 27.04 7.29 15.05
CA ALA A 133 26.58 5.91 15.10
C ALA A 133 26.25 5.42 16.51
N THR A 134 26.84 6.03 17.54
CA THR A 134 26.58 5.71 18.96
C THR A 134 25.21 6.17 19.41
N GLY A 135 24.58 7.14 18.73
CA GLY A 135 23.23 7.60 19.01
C GLY A 135 22.13 6.68 18.45
N ALA A 136 22.45 5.78 17.52
CA ALA A 136 21.46 4.91 16.88
C ALA A 136 20.87 3.90 17.88
N LEU A 137 19.58 3.55 17.71
CA LEU A 137 18.99 2.42 18.42
C LEU A 137 19.70 1.12 18.02
N SER A 138 19.65 0.12 18.90
CA SER A 138 20.28 -1.17 18.58
C SER A 138 19.61 -1.85 17.38
N PRO A 139 20.38 -2.38 16.41
CA PRO A 139 19.85 -3.16 15.30
C PRO A 139 19.15 -4.44 15.76
N ALA A 140 19.41 -4.89 16.98
CA ALA A 140 18.80 -6.09 17.55
C ALA A 140 17.25 -6.04 17.47
N PHE A 141 16.64 -4.87 17.63
CA PHE A 141 15.19 -4.73 17.56
C PHE A 141 14.63 -5.17 16.20
N VAL A 142 15.28 -4.78 15.10
CA VAL A 142 14.81 -5.13 13.75
C VAL A 142 15.08 -6.60 13.44
N TRP A 143 16.21 -7.15 13.91
CA TRP A 143 16.52 -8.56 13.78
C TRP A 143 15.58 -9.45 14.61
N ILE A 144 15.22 -9.04 15.84
CA ILE A 144 14.21 -9.74 16.65
C ILE A 144 12.87 -9.76 15.93
N CYS A 145 12.43 -8.63 15.36
CA CYS A 145 11.20 -8.58 14.57
C CYS A 145 11.26 -9.55 13.37
N LEU A 146 12.41 -9.62 12.67
CA LEU A 146 12.57 -10.56 11.56
C LEU A 146 12.52 -12.02 12.04
N ILE A 147 13.17 -12.36 13.16
CA ILE A 147 13.14 -13.72 13.72
C ILE A 147 11.71 -14.07 14.13
N LEU A 148 10.99 -13.20 14.80
CA LEU A 148 9.60 -13.43 15.21
C LEU A 148 8.65 -13.57 14.02
N SER A 149 8.96 -12.97 12.88
CA SER A 149 8.13 -13.11 11.67
C SER A 149 8.18 -14.51 11.04
N PHE A 150 9.10 -15.40 11.46
CA PHE A 150 9.08 -16.81 11.09
C PHE A 150 8.01 -17.61 11.83
N VAL A 151 7.43 -17.09 12.91
CA VAL A 151 6.44 -17.84 13.72
C VAL A 151 5.26 -18.35 12.90
N PRO A 152 4.57 -17.57 12.06
CA PRO A 152 3.49 -18.11 11.23
C PRO A 152 3.95 -19.22 10.29
N LEU A 153 5.13 -19.09 9.67
CA LEU A 153 5.70 -20.10 8.81
C LEU A 153 6.00 -21.41 9.56
N ILE A 154 6.61 -21.32 10.74
CA ILE A 154 6.91 -22.47 11.59
C ILE A 154 5.61 -23.19 11.99
N ILE A 155 4.59 -22.43 12.38
CA ILE A 155 3.27 -23.00 12.74
C ILE A 155 2.68 -23.77 11.55
N LEU A 156 2.72 -23.21 10.33
CA LEU A 156 2.21 -23.88 9.13
C LEU A 156 3.02 -25.13 8.73
N LEU A 157 4.30 -25.18 9.08
CA LEU A 157 5.12 -26.37 8.86
C LEU A 157 4.80 -27.48 9.85
N VAL A 158 4.53 -27.11 11.11
CA VAL A 158 4.22 -28.05 12.21
C VAL A 158 2.77 -28.54 12.16
N VAL A 159 1.83 -27.66 11.76
CA VAL A 159 0.40 -27.92 11.70
C VAL A 159 -0.10 -27.77 10.25
N PRO A 160 0.05 -28.81 9.40
CA PRO A 160 -0.30 -28.72 7.99
C PRO A 160 -1.79 -28.44 7.72
N SER A 161 -2.68 -28.79 8.65
CA SER A 161 -4.13 -28.52 8.53
C SER A 161 -4.49 -27.04 8.46
N LEU A 162 -3.61 -26.15 8.91
CA LEU A 162 -3.84 -24.69 8.79
C LEU A 162 -3.46 -24.10 7.42
N ARG A 163 -2.88 -24.90 6.52
CA ARG A 163 -2.44 -24.42 5.19
C ARG A 163 -3.60 -24.11 4.26
N SER A 164 -4.76 -24.72 4.48
CA SER A 164 -6.00 -24.39 3.76
C SER A 164 -6.47 -22.97 4.08
N ASP A 165 -6.40 -22.60 5.36
CA ASP A 165 -6.91 -21.31 5.84
C ASP A 165 -5.89 -20.18 5.69
N PHE A 166 -4.61 -20.50 5.86
CA PHE A 166 -3.49 -19.57 5.68
C PHE A 166 -2.41 -20.19 4.79
N PRO A 167 -2.50 -20.00 3.45
CA PRO A 167 -1.57 -20.61 2.51
C PRO A 167 -0.11 -20.19 2.72
N LEU A 168 0.81 -21.15 2.52
CA LEU A 168 2.28 -20.93 2.64
C LEU A 168 2.79 -19.68 1.91
N PRO A 169 2.34 -19.33 0.68
CA PRO A 169 2.80 -18.11 0.00
C PRO A 169 2.58 -16.83 0.80
N PHE A 170 1.50 -16.75 1.59
CA PHE A 170 1.26 -15.56 2.45
C PHE A 170 2.27 -15.48 3.59
N ALA A 171 2.64 -16.59 4.23
CA ALA A 171 3.66 -16.60 5.27
C ALA A 171 5.04 -16.18 4.70
N PHE A 172 5.39 -16.63 3.49
CA PHE A 172 6.58 -16.17 2.79
C PHE A 172 6.53 -14.69 2.43
N LEU A 173 5.39 -14.18 1.98
CA LEU A 173 5.21 -12.76 1.68
C LEU A 173 5.43 -11.91 2.93
N GLY A 174 4.91 -12.33 4.08
CA GLY A 174 5.14 -11.67 5.37
C GLY A 174 6.62 -11.59 5.73
N LEU A 175 7.34 -12.69 5.57
CA LEU A 175 8.79 -12.74 5.77
C LEU A 175 9.54 -11.78 4.83
N VAL A 176 9.21 -11.78 3.54
CA VAL A 176 9.83 -10.89 2.55
C VAL A 176 9.57 -9.43 2.92
N CYS A 177 8.33 -9.07 3.28
CA CYS A 177 8.01 -7.72 3.73
C CYS A 177 8.79 -7.32 4.99
N GLN A 178 8.92 -8.22 5.96
CA GLN A 178 9.69 -7.99 7.18
C GLN A 178 11.20 -7.86 6.88
N LEU A 179 11.73 -8.66 5.95
CA LEU A 179 13.14 -8.59 5.53
C LEU A 179 13.50 -7.19 4.99
N PHE A 180 12.61 -6.51 4.29
CA PHE A 180 12.85 -5.14 3.80
C PHE A 180 13.04 -4.11 4.91
N THR A 181 12.58 -4.37 6.12
CA THR A 181 12.79 -3.45 7.26
C THR A 181 14.25 -3.39 7.71
N VAL A 182 15.02 -4.47 7.47
CA VAL A 182 16.44 -4.55 7.86
C VAL A 182 17.30 -3.57 7.05
N PRO A 183 17.36 -3.63 5.70
CA PRO A 183 18.12 -2.65 4.92
C PRO A 183 17.61 -1.22 5.14
N LEU A 184 16.30 -1.02 5.36
CA LEU A 184 15.74 0.29 5.68
C LEU A 184 16.33 0.85 6.99
N TYR A 185 16.45 0.03 8.05
CA TYR A 185 17.08 0.44 9.29
C TYR A 185 18.53 0.87 9.07
N TYR A 186 19.34 0.05 8.36
CA TYR A 186 20.74 0.39 8.09
C TYR A 186 20.88 1.62 7.20
N GLN A 187 19.97 1.83 6.27
CA GLN A 187 19.89 3.02 5.46
C GLN A 187 19.60 4.27 6.31
N MET A 188 18.64 4.19 7.24
CA MET A 188 18.35 5.28 8.19
C MET A 188 19.55 5.57 9.10
N ARG A 189 20.27 4.53 9.54
CA ARG A 189 21.49 4.67 10.32
C ARG A 189 22.63 5.33 9.54
N SER A 190 22.69 5.16 8.23
CA SER A 190 23.75 5.70 7.36
C SER A 190 23.48 7.12 6.86
N LEU A 191 22.30 7.70 7.15
CA LEU A 191 21.96 9.04 6.69
C LEU A 191 23.05 10.07 6.99
N PRO A 192 23.43 10.92 6.00
CA PRO A 192 24.34 12.01 6.25
C PRO A 192 23.68 13.00 7.21
N VAL A 193 24.40 13.43 8.22
CA VAL A 193 23.93 14.42 9.15
C VAL A 193 24.47 15.78 8.72
N ARG A 194 23.60 16.77 8.69
CA ARG A 194 24.00 18.16 8.48
C ARG A 194 24.71 18.65 9.75
N THR A 195 25.91 19.17 9.60
CA THR A 195 26.62 19.78 10.72
C THR A 195 26.11 21.22 10.90
N ALA A 196 25.72 21.54 12.12
CA ALA A 196 25.31 22.88 12.51
C ALA A 196 26.53 23.64 13.08
N GLY A 197 27.00 24.66 12.39
CA GLY A 197 28.02 25.58 12.88
C GLY A 197 29.45 25.00 12.97
N GLU A 198 30.33 25.77 13.66
CA GLU A 198 31.75 25.44 13.90
C GLU A 198 31.96 24.62 15.20
N ASP A 199 30.93 24.48 16.05
CA ASP A 199 30.98 23.73 17.29
C ASP A 199 30.81 22.23 17.04
N THR A 200 31.92 21.49 17.11
CA THR A 200 31.95 20.03 16.92
C THR A 200 31.11 19.30 17.96
N ALA A 201 31.03 19.78 19.21
CA ALA A 201 30.28 19.14 20.27
C ALA A 201 28.76 19.25 20.03
N ALA A 202 28.28 20.44 19.67
CA ALA A 202 26.90 20.68 19.30
C ALA A 202 26.52 19.87 18.04
N ALA A 203 27.38 19.84 17.02
CA ALA A 203 27.19 19.07 15.80
C ALA A 203 27.12 17.56 16.09
N THR A 204 27.93 17.03 16.97
CA THR A 204 27.90 15.61 17.38
C THR A 204 26.64 15.29 18.16
N ALA A 205 26.20 16.13 19.10
CA ALA A 205 24.98 15.95 19.85
C ALA A 205 23.74 15.97 18.94
N PHE A 206 23.70 16.90 17.98
CA PHE A 206 22.66 16.96 16.95
C PHE A 206 22.63 15.68 16.12
N ALA A 207 23.81 15.22 15.65
CA ALA A 207 23.96 14.02 14.85
C ALA A 207 23.45 12.77 15.56
N GLN A 208 23.83 12.57 16.83
CA GLN A 208 23.41 11.43 17.65
C GLN A 208 21.90 11.43 17.92
N LYS A 209 21.31 12.58 18.24
CA LYS A 209 19.89 12.71 18.47
C LYS A 209 19.09 12.51 17.18
N SER A 210 19.56 13.08 16.07
CA SER A 210 18.92 12.92 14.75
C SER A 210 18.91 11.45 14.31
N ILE A 211 20.04 10.73 14.41
CA ILE A 211 20.11 9.33 14.04
C ILE A 211 19.23 8.45 14.94
N ARG A 212 19.10 8.79 16.23
CA ARG A 212 18.21 8.10 17.16
C ARG A 212 16.74 8.23 16.73
N ILE A 213 16.33 9.41 16.28
CA ILE A 213 14.97 9.64 15.79
C ILE A 213 14.71 8.82 14.52
N HIS A 214 15.64 8.84 13.55
CA HIS A 214 15.51 8.10 12.30
C HIS A 214 15.49 6.59 12.52
N THR A 215 16.40 6.06 13.33
CA THR A 215 16.43 4.62 13.65
C THR A 215 15.22 4.21 14.50
N GLY A 216 14.71 5.10 15.36
CA GLY A 216 13.47 4.89 16.11
C GLY A 216 12.26 4.72 15.21
N SER A 217 12.13 5.55 14.18
CA SER A 217 11.07 5.41 13.17
C SER A 217 11.19 4.11 12.38
N ALA A 218 12.40 3.70 12.01
CA ALA A 218 12.62 2.42 11.34
C ALA A 218 12.26 1.21 12.22
N VAL A 219 12.57 1.26 13.51
CA VAL A 219 12.18 0.22 14.48
C VAL A 219 10.65 0.20 14.65
N ALA A 220 9.99 1.36 14.77
CA ALA A 220 8.53 1.44 14.85
C ALA A 220 7.87 0.80 13.61
N MET A 221 8.42 1.03 12.42
CA MET A 221 7.96 0.40 11.19
C MET A 221 8.16 -1.13 11.22
N ALA A 222 9.30 -1.63 11.70
CA ALA A 222 9.55 -3.07 11.81
C ALA A 222 8.57 -3.73 12.81
N VAL A 223 8.31 -3.09 13.94
CA VAL A 223 7.34 -3.58 14.96
C VAL A 223 5.92 -3.56 14.41
N SER A 224 5.51 -2.48 13.75
CA SER A 224 4.15 -2.39 13.17
C SER A 224 3.93 -3.43 12.07
N MET A 225 4.94 -3.71 11.25
CA MET A 225 4.89 -4.74 10.23
C MET A 225 4.77 -6.14 10.85
N LEU A 226 5.55 -6.42 11.90
CA LEU A 226 5.45 -7.69 12.64
C LEU A 226 4.05 -7.86 13.24
N LEU A 227 3.53 -6.84 13.94
CA LEU A 227 2.18 -6.88 14.53
C LEU A 227 1.12 -7.11 13.46
N PHE A 228 1.22 -6.43 12.32
CA PHE A 228 0.31 -6.64 11.21
C PHE A 228 0.30 -8.11 10.76
N TRP A 229 1.48 -8.70 10.51
CA TRP A 229 1.56 -10.07 10.03
C TRP A 229 1.09 -11.10 11.05
N LEU A 230 1.38 -10.90 12.33
CA LEU A 230 0.88 -11.80 13.37
C LEU A 230 -0.64 -11.71 13.52
N LEU A 231 -1.20 -10.50 13.51
CA LEU A 231 -2.66 -10.29 13.55
C LEU A 231 -3.34 -10.81 12.29
N PHE A 232 -2.73 -10.62 11.13
CA PHE A 232 -3.25 -11.12 9.86
C PHE A 232 -3.26 -12.65 9.82
N ALA A 233 -2.17 -13.30 10.23
CA ALA A 233 -2.11 -14.75 10.33
C ALA A 233 -3.11 -15.31 11.35
N LEU A 234 -3.28 -14.65 12.51
CA LEU A 234 -4.28 -15.01 13.52
C LEU A 234 -5.70 -14.85 12.96
N SER A 235 -5.97 -13.78 12.27
CA SER A 235 -7.27 -13.45 11.67
C SER A 235 -7.70 -14.45 10.63
N THR A 236 -6.79 -14.82 9.70
CA THR A 236 -7.10 -15.71 8.58
C THR A 236 -6.96 -17.18 8.94
N GLY A 237 -5.90 -17.55 9.66
CA GLY A 237 -5.59 -18.95 9.93
C GLY A 237 -6.32 -19.56 11.15
N PHE A 238 -6.62 -18.76 12.17
CA PHE A 238 -7.21 -19.31 13.41
C PHE A 238 -8.63 -18.83 13.68
N LEU A 239 -8.92 -17.55 13.41
CA LEU A 239 -10.21 -16.96 13.77
C LEU A 239 -11.15 -16.83 12.58
N GLN A 240 -10.64 -16.98 11.37
CA GLN A 240 -11.36 -16.81 10.09
C GLN A 240 -12.24 -15.55 10.08
N ASN A 241 -11.70 -14.48 10.68
CA ASN A 241 -12.42 -13.24 10.91
C ASN A 241 -11.83 -12.09 10.06
N MET A 242 -12.48 -11.80 8.94
CA MET A 242 -12.08 -10.74 8.02
C MET A 242 -12.00 -9.35 8.68
N TYR A 243 -12.85 -9.06 9.68
CA TYR A 243 -12.83 -7.75 10.37
C TYR A 243 -11.53 -7.55 11.14
N LEU A 244 -10.93 -8.61 11.69
CA LEU A 244 -9.65 -8.52 12.39
C LEU A 244 -8.50 -8.23 11.40
N SER A 245 -8.56 -8.71 10.17
CA SER A 245 -7.59 -8.34 9.11
C SER A 245 -7.66 -6.85 8.78
N ILE A 246 -8.87 -6.27 8.75
CA ILE A 246 -9.05 -4.83 8.54
C ILE A 246 -8.45 -4.04 9.70
N VAL A 247 -8.72 -4.48 10.93
CA VAL A 247 -8.13 -3.88 12.13
C VAL A 247 -6.61 -3.95 12.07
N ALA A 248 -6.03 -5.07 11.63
CA ALA A 248 -4.59 -5.22 11.46
C ALA A 248 -4.01 -4.19 10.47
N ILE A 249 -4.68 -3.98 9.33
CA ILE A 249 -4.28 -2.95 8.34
C ILE A 249 -4.40 -1.55 8.95
N ALA A 250 -5.50 -1.24 9.63
CA ALA A 250 -5.70 0.06 10.27
C ALA A 250 -4.61 0.34 11.33
N VAL A 251 -4.28 -0.65 12.15
CA VAL A 251 -3.20 -0.56 13.16
C VAL A 251 -1.85 -0.30 12.49
N LEU A 252 -1.52 -1.04 11.42
CA LEU A 252 -0.29 -0.80 10.65
C LEU A 252 -0.21 0.65 10.16
N VAL A 253 -1.26 1.15 9.54
CA VAL A 253 -1.31 2.51 8.99
C VAL A 253 -1.21 3.56 10.10
N LEU A 254 -1.98 3.41 11.18
CA LEU A 254 -2.00 4.36 12.30
C LEU A 254 -0.65 4.44 13.02
N ILE A 255 0.00 3.31 13.29
CA ILE A 255 1.33 3.30 13.94
C ILE A 255 2.36 4.01 13.05
N ASN A 256 2.37 3.72 11.74
CA ASN A 256 3.32 4.35 10.83
C ASN A 256 3.05 5.85 10.64
N LEU A 257 1.79 6.27 10.61
CA LEU A 257 1.43 7.70 10.62
C LEU A 257 1.90 8.37 11.90
N ALA A 258 1.58 7.79 13.07
CA ALA A 258 2.01 8.33 14.37
C ALA A 258 3.53 8.42 14.47
N ALA A 259 4.27 7.40 14.00
CA ALA A 259 5.72 7.40 13.95
C ALA A 259 6.26 8.50 13.03
N ALA A 260 5.65 8.72 11.86
CA ALA A 260 6.03 9.78 10.94
C ALA A 260 5.78 11.18 11.54
N PHE A 261 4.64 11.41 12.19
CA PHE A 261 4.34 12.65 12.90
C PHE A 261 5.32 12.91 14.05
N TRP A 262 5.56 11.88 14.86
CA TRP A 262 6.52 11.96 15.97
C TRP A 262 7.93 12.29 15.44
N GLN A 263 8.38 11.61 14.40
CA GLN A 263 9.67 11.87 13.77
C GLN A 263 9.79 13.32 13.29
N GLN A 264 8.77 13.83 12.58
CA GLN A 264 8.77 15.20 12.08
C GLN A 264 8.82 16.22 13.22
N LYS A 265 7.98 16.02 14.25
CA LYS A 265 7.95 16.90 15.42
C LYS A 265 9.31 16.93 16.12
N LYS A 266 9.89 15.75 16.38
CA LYS A 266 11.18 15.64 17.09
C LYS A 266 12.37 16.18 16.27
N LEU A 267 12.38 15.98 14.96
CA LEU A 267 13.41 16.58 14.11
C LEU A 267 13.29 18.12 14.06
N ARG A 268 12.09 18.65 14.04
CA ARG A 268 11.85 20.10 14.11
C ARG A 268 12.35 20.69 15.43
N GLU A 269 11.96 20.12 16.58
CA GLU A 269 12.41 20.53 17.91
C GLU A 269 13.96 20.49 17.99
N LEU A 270 14.57 19.47 17.37
CA LEU A 270 16.00 19.32 17.34
C LEU A 270 16.69 20.39 16.46
N GLU A 271 16.14 20.66 15.28
CA GLU A 271 16.62 21.72 14.38
C GLU A 271 16.52 23.09 15.05
N GLU A 272 15.43 23.40 15.72
CA GLU A 272 15.21 24.67 16.46
C GLU A 272 16.21 24.82 17.63
N THR A 273 16.68 23.72 18.22
CA THR A 273 17.60 23.75 19.38
C THR A 273 19.05 23.90 18.96
N TYR A 274 19.46 23.26 17.86
CA TYR A 274 20.89 23.10 17.50
C TYR A 274 21.30 23.81 16.22
N MET A 275 20.36 24.16 15.33
CA MET A 275 20.71 24.88 14.11
C MET A 275 20.49 26.36 14.32
N ASP A 276 21.57 27.12 14.11
CA ASP A 276 21.42 28.54 13.87
C ASP A 276 20.53 28.70 12.62
N VAL A 277 19.43 29.41 12.76
CA VAL A 277 18.37 29.52 11.74
C VAL A 277 18.90 30.10 10.41
N GLN A 278 20.13 30.59 10.39
CA GLN A 278 20.85 31.13 9.22
C GLN A 278 21.65 30.08 8.43
N ALA A 279 21.52 28.76 8.76
CA ALA A 279 22.25 27.74 8.00
C ALA A 279 21.88 27.81 6.50
N PRO A 280 22.88 27.96 5.61
CA PRO A 280 22.65 28.21 4.19
C PRO A 280 21.95 27.02 3.54
N VAL A 281 20.85 27.31 2.86
CA VAL A 281 20.11 26.34 2.09
C VAL A 281 20.78 26.18 0.73
N ASP A 282 20.99 24.93 0.31
CA ASP A 282 21.53 24.61 -1.01
C ASP A 282 20.49 24.99 -2.09
N ALA A 283 20.63 26.19 -2.65
CA ALA A 283 19.75 26.68 -3.74
C ALA A 283 19.90 25.83 -5.01
N ASP A 284 21.10 25.26 -5.24
CA ASP A 284 21.39 24.41 -6.39
C ASP A 284 20.66 23.08 -6.30
N ALA A 285 20.40 22.57 -5.09
CA ALA A 285 19.60 21.37 -4.89
C ALA A 285 18.15 21.49 -5.41
N GLU A 286 17.65 22.69 -5.62
CA GLU A 286 16.32 22.88 -6.24
C GLU A 286 16.30 22.56 -7.74
N SER A 287 17.40 22.80 -8.46
CA SER A 287 17.53 22.54 -9.90
C SER A 287 17.52 21.03 -10.21
N GLU A 288 17.94 20.20 -9.25
CA GLU A 288 17.99 18.74 -9.37
C GLU A 288 16.61 18.08 -9.24
N TRP A 289 15.58 18.82 -8.85
CA TRP A 289 14.25 18.29 -8.66
C TRP A 289 13.32 18.71 -9.80
N LYS A 290 12.95 17.76 -10.65
CA LYS A 290 12.03 17.95 -11.75
C LYS A 290 10.75 17.15 -11.52
N TRP A 291 9.59 17.79 -11.56
CA TRP A 291 8.28 17.13 -11.43
C TRP A 291 8.07 16.32 -10.13
N GLY A 292 8.79 16.66 -9.08
CA GLY A 292 8.78 15.92 -7.82
C GLY A 292 9.75 14.74 -7.75
N CYS A 293 10.47 14.46 -8.83
CA CYS A 293 11.50 13.43 -8.92
C CYS A 293 12.90 14.06 -8.83
N TYR A 294 13.83 13.35 -8.22
CA TYR A 294 15.23 13.75 -8.19
C TYR A 294 15.94 13.34 -9.48
N TYR A 295 16.58 14.27 -10.13
CA TYR A 295 17.31 14.09 -11.37
C TYR A 295 18.69 14.71 -11.27
N ASN A 296 19.71 13.91 -10.95
CA ASN A 296 21.11 14.30 -11.01
C ASN A 296 21.96 13.16 -11.58
N PRO A 297 22.44 13.26 -12.83
CA PRO A 297 23.27 12.22 -13.45
C PRO A 297 24.65 12.07 -12.77
N TYR A 298 25.11 13.11 -12.10
CA TYR A 298 26.43 13.16 -11.46
C TYR A 298 26.42 12.63 -10.03
N ASP A 299 25.24 12.55 -9.36
CA ASP A 299 25.11 11.95 -8.05
C ASP A 299 25.17 10.41 -8.17
N PRO A 300 26.15 9.74 -7.56
CA PRO A 300 26.30 8.28 -7.63
C PRO A 300 25.16 7.51 -6.92
N ARG A 301 24.40 8.17 -6.04
CA ARG A 301 23.35 7.54 -5.26
C ARG A 301 22.14 7.22 -6.12
N ILE A 302 21.63 6.00 -6.01
CA ILE A 302 20.40 5.57 -6.66
C ILE A 302 19.18 6.02 -5.85
N PHE A 303 19.25 5.86 -4.53
CA PHE A 303 18.21 6.31 -3.60
C PHE A 303 18.69 7.57 -2.90
N VAL A 304 17.88 8.60 -2.91
CA VAL A 304 18.14 9.87 -2.26
C VAL A 304 16.96 10.26 -1.36
N PRO A 305 17.21 10.93 -0.22
CA PRO A 305 16.12 11.38 0.63
C PRO A 305 15.26 12.39 -0.14
N LYS A 306 13.95 12.33 0.05
CA LYS A 306 13.04 13.34 -0.49
C LYS A 306 13.38 14.70 0.12
N ARG A 307 13.01 15.81 -0.54
CA ARG A 307 13.22 17.19 -0.06
C ARG A 307 12.70 17.39 1.36
N VAL A 308 11.59 16.76 1.65
CA VAL A 308 11.09 16.59 3.00
C VAL A 308 11.53 15.18 3.41
N GLU A 309 12.63 15.07 4.13
CA GLU A 309 13.26 13.78 4.48
C GLU A 309 12.30 12.83 5.22
N SER A 310 11.34 13.39 5.96
CA SER A 310 10.28 12.64 6.63
C SER A 310 9.30 11.94 5.68
N LEU A 311 9.23 12.33 4.40
CA LEU A 311 8.46 11.65 3.36
C LEU A 311 9.19 10.47 2.73
N GLY A 312 10.36 10.10 3.28
CA GLY A 312 11.13 8.94 2.86
C GLY A 312 12.08 9.24 1.69
N TRP A 313 12.26 8.26 0.85
CA TRP A 313 13.27 8.25 -0.21
C TRP A 313 12.62 8.34 -1.59
N THR A 314 13.41 8.78 -2.54
CA THR A 314 13.06 8.74 -3.96
C THR A 314 14.22 8.17 -4.76
N VAL A 315 13.95 7.82 -5.99
CA VAL A 315 14.94 7.26 -6.90
C VAL A 315 15.54 8.38 -7.73
N ASN A 316 16.86 8.34 -7.92
CA ASN A 316 17.56 9.26 -8.81
C ASN A 316 17.33 8.86 -10.27
N ILE A 317 16.37 9.49 -10.92
CA ILE A 317 16.05 9.24 -12.34
C ILE A 317 17.09 9.82 -13.32
N GLY A 318 18.12 10.50 -12.83
CA GLY A 318 19.31 10.85 -13.62
C GLY A 318 20.21 9.64 -13.92
N ARG A 319 20.09 8.56 -13.13
CA ARG A 319 20.88 7.33 -13.27
C ARG A 319 20.10 6.26 -14.03
N PRO A 320 20.77 5.42 -14.87
CA PRO A 320 20.10 4.32 -15.58
C PRO A 320 19.38 3.35 -14.63
N ALA A 321 20.03 2.96 -13.52
CA ALA A 321 19.42 2.10 -12.51
C ALA A 321 18.17 2.72 -11.88
N GLY A 322 18.18 4.03 -11.61
CA GLY A 322 17.02 4.74 -11.08
C GLY A 322 15.86 4.78 -12.07
N LYS A 323 16.15 4.98 -13.36
CA LYS A 323 15.13 4.86 -14.42
C LYS A 323 14.56 3.45 -14.48
N ALA A 324 15.42 2.42 -14.46
CA ALA A 324 14.98 1.03 -14.50
C ALA A 324 14.05 0.69 -13.33
N ILE A 325 14.36 1.13 -12.10
CA ILE A 325 13.51 0.94 -10.93
C ILE A 325 12.16 1.65 -11.11
N LEU A 326 12.17 2.93 -11.52
CA LEU A 326 10.93 3.69 -11.71
C LEU A 326 10.02 3.06 -12.78
N PHE A 327 10.58 2.80 -13.96
CA PHE A 327 9.80 2.22 -15.08
C PHE A 327 9.41 0.77 -14.81
N GLY A 328 10.27 -0.02 -14.15
CA GLY A 328 9.94 -1.38 -13.71
C GLY A 328 8.76 -1.39 -12.73
N THR A 329 8.79 -0.52 -11.71
CA THR A 329 7.68 -0.38 -10.76
C THR A 329 6.38 0.04 -11.46
N LEU A 330 6.47 1.00 -12.40
CA LEU A 330 5.32 1.44 -13.18
C LEU A 330 4.78 0.32 -14.08
N ALA A 331 5.65 -0.46 -14.74
CA ALA A 331 5.26 -1.58 -15.56
C ALA A 331 4.53 -2.66 -14.74
N VAL A 332 5.08 -3.01 -13.56
CA VAL A 332 4.41 -3.96 -12.63
C VAL A 332 3.04 -3.44 -12.22
N LEU A 333 2.92 -2.16 -11.87
CA LEU A 333 1.63 -1.56 -11.52
C LEU A 333 0.64 -1.64 -12.68
N VAL A 334 1.07 -1.32 -13.91
CA VAL A 334 0.22 -1.41 -15.11
C VAL A 334 -0.21 -2.86 -15.36
N CYS A 335 0.69 -3.84 -15.20
CA CYS A 335 0.35 -5.26 -15.32
C CYS A 335 -0.69 -5.70 -14.28
N ILE A 336 -0.55 -5.27 -13.01
CA ILE A 336 -1.53 -5.57 -11.95
C ILE A 336 -2.89 -4.96 -12.30
N VAL A 337 -2.92 -3.69 -12.72
CA VAL A 337 -4.16 -2.99 -13.12
C VAL A 337 -4.80 -3.70 -14.31
N ALA A 338 -4.01 -4.08 -15.31
CA ALA A 338 -4.50 -4.81 -16.48
C ALA A 338 -5.07 -6.18 -16.09
N LEU A 339 -4.39 -6.92 -15.22
CA LEU A 339 -4.85 -8.22 -14.73
C LEU A 339 -6.18 -8.08 -13.99
N VAL A 340 -6.26 -7.15 -13.03
CA VAL A 340 -7.52 -6.88 -12.30
C VAL A 340 -8.61 -6.45 -13.28
N GLY A 341 -8.27 -5.64 -14.29
CA GLY A 341 -9.19 -5.25 -15.35
C GLY A 341 -9.73 -6.44 -16.13
N VAL A 342 -8.85 -7.31 -16.62
CA VAL A 342 -9.27 -8.53 -17.33
C VAL A 342 -10.20 -9.36 -16.45
N MET A 343 -9.85 -9.62 -15.20
CA MET A 343 -10.67 -10.42 -14.28
C MET A 343 -12.01 -9.75 -13.94
N SER A 344 -12.03 -8.42 -13.82
CA SER A 344 -13.26 -7.67 -13.53
C SER A 344 -14.21 -7.60 -14.72
N PHE A 345 -13.67 -7.39 -15.94
CA PHE A 345 -14.47 -7.23 -17.15
C PHE A 345 -14.90 -8.56 -17.78
N SER A 346 -14.06 -9.59 -17.69
CA SER A 346 -14.39 -10.91 -18.23
C SER A 346 -15.47 -11.59 -17.36
N GLY A 347 -16.41 -12.26 -18.01
CA GLY A 347 -17.34 -13.17 -17.37
C GLY A 347 -16.75 -14.59 -17.26
N PHE A 348 -17.52 -15.48 -16.68
CA PHE A 348 -17.36 -16.91 -16.83
C PHE A 348 -18.52 -17.47 -17.63
N SER A 349 -18.33 -18.62 -18.27
CA SER A 349 -19.40 -19.34 -18.96
C SER A 349 -19.47 -20.79 -18.46
N VAL A 350 -20.70 -21.29 -18.35
CA VAL A 350 -20.99 -22.68 -17.99
C VAL A 350 -21.81 -23.28 -19.12
N LYS A 351 -21.34 -24.37 -19.71
CA LYS A 351 -21.99 -24.99 -20.88
C LYS A 351 -21.86 -26.51 -20.81
N VAL A 352 -22.91 -27.20 -21.23
CA VAL A 352 -22.86 -28.62 -21.50
C VAL A 352 -22.59 -28.82 -23.00
N GLN A 353 -21.39 -29.27 -23.34
CA GLN A 353 -20.99 -29.53 -24.74
C GLN A 353 -20.24 -30.84 -24.88
N ASN A 354 -20.48 -31.59 -25.95
CA ASN A 354 -19.79 -32.87 -26.27
C ASN A 354 -19.87 -33.88 -25.13
N GLY A 355 -20.98 -33.90 -24.36
CA GLY A 355 -21.12 -34.79 -23.22
C GLY A 355 -20.31 -34.43 -21.97
N GLN A 356 -19.70 -33.25 -21.95
CA GLN A 356 -18.94 -32.70 -20.82
C GLN A 356 -19.54 -31.39 -20.33
N LEU A 357 -19.37 -31.12 -19.03
CA LEU A 357 -19.68 -29.86 -18.41
C LEU A 357 -18.42 -28.99 -18.42
N GLN A 358 -18.46 -27.90 -19.18
CA GLN A 358 -17.32 -26.99 -19.35
C GLN A 358 -17.61 -25.66 -18.64
N MET A 359 -16.71 -25.26 -17.77
CA MET A 359 -16.67 -23.95 -17.12
C MET A 359 -15.43 -23.23 -17.61
N GLU A 360 -15.64 -22.06 -18.24
CA GLU A 360 -14.56 -21.22 -18.77
C GLU A 360 -14.54 -19.89 -18.03
N ALA A 361 -13.41 -19.54 -17.43
CA ALA A 361 -13.16 -18.25 -16.79
C ALA A 361 -11.70 -17.84 -16.97
N PRO A 362 -11.36 -16.53 -16.95
CA PRO A 362 -9.97 -16.10 -17.09
C PRO A 362 -9.06 -16.79 -16.07
N LEU A 363 -8.08 -17.56 -16.56
CA LEU A 363 -7.11 -18.35 -15.79
C LEU A 363 -7.68 -19.56 -15.01
N TYR A 364 -8.98 -19.80 -15.06
CA TYR A 364 -9.64 -20.86 -14.27
C TYR A 364 -10.66 -21.60 -15.12
N ASP A 365 -10.18 -22.46 -16.03
CA ASP A 365 -11.03 -23.32 -16.83
C ASP A 365 -11.14 -24.69 -16.15
N LEU A 366 -12.36 -25.24 -16.11
CA LEU A 366 -12.60 -26.57 -15.58
C LEU A 366 -13.54 -27.33 -16.54
N THR A 367 -13.18 -28.57 -16.84
CA THR A 367 -14.00 -29.47 -17.64
C THR A 367 -14.26 -30.74 -16.85
N LEU A 368 -15.52 -31.09 -16.69
CA LEU A 368 -15.96 -32.30 -15.95
C LEU A 368 -16.61 -33.27 -16.88
N THR A 369 -16.25 -34.57 -16.70
CA THR A 369 -17.00 -35.69 -17.26
C THR A 369 -18.06 -36.14 -16.26
N ARG A 370 -19.06 -36.85 -16.75
CA ARG A 370 -20.17 -37.34 -15.92
C ARG A 370 -19.69 -38.23 -14.78
N GLU A 371 -18.68 -39.06 -15.03
CA GLU A 371 -18.13 -40.03 -14.05
C GLU A 371 -17.43 -39.35 -12.87
N GLN A 372 -17.03 -38.11 -13.03
CA GLN A 372 -16.38 -37.30 -11.98
C GLN A 372 -17.39 -36.65 -11.03
N VAL A 373 -18.70 -36.66 -11.36
CA VAL A 373 -19.75 -36.01 -10.57
C VAL A 373 -20.52 -37.08 -9.79
N GLU A 374 -20.56 -36.97 -8.46
CA GLU A 374 -21.29 -37.86 -7.57
C GLU A 374 -22.75 -37.41 -7.34
N SER A 375 -22.97 -36.14 -7.21
CA SER A 375 -24.31 -35.56 -7.04
C SER A 375 -24.42 -34.14 -7.61
N VAL A 376 -25.64 -33.74 -7.96
CA VAL A 376 -26.02 -32.42 -8.46
C VAL A 376 -27.18 -31.92 -7.60
N GLU A 377 -26.99 -30.85 -6.89
CA GLU A 377 -27.98 -30.28 -5.96
C GLU A 377 -28.21 -28.80 -6.23
N LEU A 378 -29.43 -28.32 -6.03
CA LEU A 378 -29.76 -26.90 -6.03
C LEU A 378 -29.79 -26.41 -4.57
N VAL A 379 -28.99 -25.40 -4.26
CA VAL A 379 -28.89 -24.84 -2.91
C VAL A 379 -29.22 -23.34 -2.92
N ASP A 380 -29.79 -22.84 -1.82
CA ASP A 380 -30.23 -21.43 -1.71
C ASP A 380 -29.12 -20.49 -1.24
N ALA A 381 -28.00 -21.00 -0.80
CA ALA A 381 -26.87 -20.21 -0.34
C ALA A 381 -25.54 -20.94 -0.52
N LEU A 382 -24.46 -20.20 -0.69
CA LEU A 382 -23.11 -20.76 -0.57
C LEU A 382 -22.81 -21.09 0.90
N PRO A 383 -21.92 -22.09 1.15
CA PRO A 383 -21.47 -22.38 2.50
C PRO A 383 -20.91 -21.13 3.21
N ALA A 384 -21.10 -21.06 4.52
CA ALA A 384 -20.53 -20.00 5.32
C ALA A 384 -19.00 -20.14 5.43
N ASN A 385 -18.31 -19.06 5.77
CA ASN A 385 -16.87 -19.02 6.04
C ASN A 385 -15.98 -19.49 4.87
N GLY A 386 -16.33 -19.08 3.66
CA GLY A 386 -15.49 -19.34 2.48
C GLY A 386 -14.23 -18.48 2.46
N THR A 387 -13.07 -19.10 2.29
CA THR A 387 -11.78 -18.43 2.09
C THR A 387 -11.33 -18.63 0.65
N ARG A 388 -10.96 -17.55 -0.03
CA ARG A 388 -10.38 -17.63 -1.37
C ARG A 388 -8.92 -18.07 -1.26
N THR A 389 -8.59 -19.20 -1.87
CA THR A 389 -7.21 -19.73 -1.91
C THR A 389 -6.47 -19.22 -3.15
N ASN A 390 -7.09 -19.33 -4.32
CA ASN A 390 -6.55 -18.81 -5.58
C ASN A 390 -7.69 -18.58 -6.57
N GLY A 391 -8.10 -17.32 -6.77
CA GLY A 391 -9.24 -17.02 -7.63
C GLY A 391 -9.56 -15.54 -7.66
N TYR A 392 -10.58 -15.19 -8.41
CA TYR A 392 -11.18 -13.86 -8.42
C TYR A 392 -12.39 -13.83 -7.48
N GLY A 393 -12.40 -12.88 -6.56
CA GLY A 393 -13.55 -12.60 -5.67
C GLY A 393 -13.88 -11.13 -5.75
N GLY A 394 -14.73 -10.76 -6.70
CA GLY A 394 -15.22 -9.41 -6.93
C GLY A 394 -16.50 -9.10 -6.16
N VAL A 395 -17.04 -7.90 -6.37
CA VAL A 395 -18.32 -7.48 -5.78
C VAL A 395 -19.50 -8.26 -6.41
N SER A 396 -19.47 -8.42 -7.72
CA SER A 396 -20.60 -9.00 -8.48
C SER A 396 -20.44 -10.49 -8.80
N LYS A 397 -19.22 -11.01 -8.81
CA LYS A 397 -18.95 -12.40 -9.21
C LYS A 397 -17.69 -12.92 -8.53
N SER A 398 -17.62 -14.25 -8.42
CA SER A 398 -16.47 -14.98 -7.86
C SER A 398 -16.21 -16.24 -8.69
N TYR A 399 -14.92 -16.48 -9.04
CA TYR A 399 -14.53 -17.70 -9.73
C TYR A 399 -13.10 -18.11 -9.43
N GLY A 400 -12.81 -19.41 -9.57
CA GLY A 400 -11.55 -20.06 -9.22
C GLY A 400 -11.62 -20.82 -7.91
N HIS A 401 -10.48 -21.01 -7.25
CA HIS A 401 -10.33 -21.92 -6.11
C HIS A 401 -10.63 -21.24 -4.79
N PHE A 402 -11.48 -21.90 -3.99
CA PHE A 402 -11.91 -21.48 -2.67
C PHE A 402 -11.85 -22.67 -1.69
N TYR A 403 -11.90 -22.37 -0.42
CA TYR A 403 -12.04 -23.34 0.64
C TYR A 403 -13.21 -22.96 1.53
N PHE A 404 -14.09 -23.92 1.83
CA PHE A 404 -15.23 -23.72 2.72
C PHE A 404 -15.21 -24.72 3.87
N ASP A 405 -15.58 -24.25 5.07
CA ASP A 405 -15.70 -25.11 6.23
C ASP A 405 -16.73 -26.23 5.98
N GLY A 406 -16.33 -27.46 6.22
CA GLY A 406 -17.17 -28.65 6.02
C GLY A 406 -17.28 -29.13 4.58
N TYR A 407 -16.82 -28.35 3.58
CA TYR A 407 -16.80 -28.74 2.16
C TYR A 407 -15.38 -28.96 1.63
N GLY A 408 -14.36 -28.36 2.27
CA GLY A 408 -12.97 -28.47 1.81
C GLY A 408 -12.65 -27.59 0.62
N ALA A 409 -11.79 -28.06 -0.28
CA ALA A 409 -11.41 -27.36 -1.50
C ALA A 409 -12.58 -27.35 -2.50
N CYS A 410 -12.95 -26.15 -2.98
CA CYS A 410 -14.08 -25.96 -3.88
C CYS A 410 -13.69 -25.02 -5.02
N ASP A 411 -14.27 -25.24 -6.19
CA ASP A 411 -14.21 -24.30 -7.28
C ASP A 411 -15.53 -23.51 -7.38
N LEU A 412 -15.42 -22.21 -7.55
CA LEU A 412 -16.56 -21.33 -7.74
C LEU A 412 -16.63 -20.81 -9.18
N TYR A 413 -17.83 -20.74 -9.71
CA TYR A 413 -18.21 -19.99 -10.94
C TYR A 413 -19.54 -19.35 -10.67
N VAL A 414 -19.55 -18.25 -9.89
CA VAL A 414 -20.79 -17.72 -9.34
C VAL A 414 -20.90 -16.20 -9.52
N TYR A 415 -22.12 -15.74 -9.81
CA TYR A 415 -22.57 -14.39 -9.57
C TYR A 415 -22.99 -14.28 -8.10
N ASN A 416 -22.50 -13.25 -7.43
CA ASN A 416 -22.76 -13.05 -6.01
C ASN A 416 -24.21 -12.58 -5.79
N ASP A 417 -24.80 -12.94 -4.64
CA ASP A 417 -26.12 -12.46 -4.19
C ASP A 417 -27.31 -12.82 -5.10
N THR A 418 -27.22 -13.89 -5.89
CA THR A 418 -28.33 -14.36 -6.75
C THR A 418 -29.35 -15.23 -6.02
N GLY A 419 -29.02 -15.72 -4.82
CA GLY A 419 -29.92 -16.49 -3.95
C GLY A 419 -30.15 -17.96 -4.36
N LYS A 420 -29.54 -18.44 -5.47
CA LYS A 420 -29.56 -19.86 -5.86
C LYS A 420 -28.23 -20.26 -6.50
N TYR A 421 -27.80 -21.51 -6.23
CA TYR A 421 -26.56 -22.07 -6.72
C TYR A 421 -26.72 -23.56 -7.03
N VAL A 422 -26.03 -24.03 -8.04
CA VAL A 422 -25.89 -25.46 -8.32
C VAL A 422 -24.62 -25.95 -7.63
N CYS A 423 -24.76 -26.94 -6.76
CA CYS A 423 -23.66 -27.60 -6.06
C CYS A 423 -23.39 -28.94 -6.72
N LEU A 424 -22.19 -29.15 -7.22
CA LEU A 424 -21.71 -30.42 -7.73
C LEU A 424 -20.76 -31.02 -6.70
N ARG A 425 -21.02 -32.24 -6.29
CA ARG A 425 -20.06 -33.03 -5.53
C ARG A 425 -19.23 -33.89 -6.48
N LEU A 426 -17.92 -33.83 -6.32
CA LEU A 426 -16.99 -34.57 -7.17
C LEU A 426 -16.45 -35.81 -6.45
N SER A 427 -16.06 -36.83 -7.23
CA SER A 427 -15.40 -38.07 -6.73
C SER A 427 -13.96 -37.82 -6.26
N GLY A 428 -13.38 -36.65 -6.44
CA GLY A 428 -12.05 -36.22 -5.98
C GLY A 428 -12.12 -35.28 -4.78
N ASP A 429 -10.98 -35.08 -4.11
CA ASP A 429 -10.87 -34.21 -2.94
C ASP A 429 -10.40 -32.80 -3.26
N ASP A 430 -9.87 -32.57 -4.47
CA ASP A 430 -9.32 -31.23 -4.88
C ASP A 430 -9.60 -30.94 -6.36
N PRO A 431 -10.70 -30.22 -6.68
CA PRO A 431 -11.75 -29.77 -5.78
C PRO A 431 -12.72 -30.91 -5.38
N ALA A 432 -13.24 -30.86 -4.15
CA ALA A 432 -14.29 -31.76 -3.69
C ALA A 432 -15.69 -31.34 -4.16
N TYR A 433 -15.89 -30.03 -4.32
CA TYR A 433 -17.15 -29.44 -4.74
C TYR A 433 -16.96 -28.34 -5.79
N VAL A 434 -17.95 -28.18 -6.66
CA VAL A 434 -18.04 -27.05 -7.57
C VAL A 434 -19.36 -26.34 -7.35
N PHE A 435 -19.32 -25.04 -7.09
CA PHE A 435 -20.52 -24.21 -7.00
C PHE A 435 -20.59 -23.30 -8.23
N LEU A 436 -21.73 -23.32 -8.90
CA LEU A 436 -21.95 -22.52 -10.10
C LEU A 436 -23.37 -21.95 -10.13
N ASN A 437 -23.56 -20.86 -10.84
CA ASN A 437 -24.87 -20.28 -11.07
C ASN A 437 -24.91 -19.43 -12.34
N ALA A 438 -26.06 -18.84 -12.62
CA ALA A 438 -26.27 -17.83 -13.64
C ALA A 438 -26.58 -16.46 -13.00
N GLU A 439 -26.72 -15.40 -13.81
CA GLU A 439 -26.93 -14.03 -13.36
C GLU A 439 -28.22 -13.82 -12.54
N THR A 440 -29.19 -14.71 -12.67
CA THR A 440 -30.46 -14.64 -11.92
C THR A 440 -30.82 -16.00 -11.36
N ALA A 441 -31.67 -16.02 -10.32
CA ALA A 441 -32.17 -17.25 -9.73
C ALA A 441 -32.92 -18.13 -10.73
N ALA A 442 -33.76 -17.52 -11.59
CA ALA A 442 -34.52 -18.23 -12.64
C ALA A 442 -33.58 -18.85 -13.70
N ALA A 443 -32.54 -18.14 -14.13
CA ALA A 443 -31.55 -18.68 -15.05
C ALA A 443 -30.72 -19.79 -14.39
N THR A 444 -30.49 -19.72 -13.10
CA THR A 444 -29.81 -20.77 -12.32
C THR A 444 -30.63 -22.04 -12.23
N GLU A 445 -31.97 -21.94 -12.06
CA GLU A 445 -32.87 -23.07 -12.11
C GLU A 445 -32.87 -23.74 -13.50
N THR A 446 -32.82 -22.95 -14.57
CA THR A 446 -32.71 -23.48 -15.94
C THR A 446 -31.39 -24.22 -16.14
N LEU A 447 -30.29 -23.61 -15.67
CA LEU A 447 -28.97 -24.23 -15.72
C LEU A 447 -28.90 -25.53 -14.89
N TYR A 448 -29.56 -25.56 -13.72
CA TYR A 448 -29.69 -26.74 -12.90
C TYR A 448 -30.43 -27.87 -13.63
N ALA A 449 -31.53 -27.55 -14.30
CA ALA A 449 -32.28 -28.53 -15.09
C ALA A 449 -31.44 -29.09 -16.24
N GLU A 450 -30.69 -28.27 -16.95
CA GLU A 450 -29.78 -28.67 -18.03
C GLU A 450 -28.66 -29.60 -17.52
N ILE A 451 -28.01 -29.22 -16.40
CA ILE A 451 -26.96 -30.03 -15.78
C ILE A 451 -27.53 -31.35 -15.22
N SER A 452 -28.72 -31.32 -14.62
CA SER A 452 -29.37 -32.52 -14.10
C SER A 452 -29.77 -33.48 -15.23
N GLN A 453 -30.21 -32.97 -16.38
CA GLN A 453 -30.45 -33.77 -17.56
C GLN A 453 -29.17 -34.39 -18.11
N TRP A 454 -28.08 -33.64 -18.17
CA TRP A 454 -26.76 -34.15 -18.56
C TRP A 454 -26.27 -35.23 -17.61
N TYR A 455 -26.42 -35.02 -16.31
CA TYR A 455 -26.01 -35.98 -15.28
C TYR A 455 -26.88 -37.24 -15.28
N GLY A 456 -28.20 -37.11 -15.41
CA GLY A 456 -29.20 -38.20 -15.40
C GLY A 456 -29.42 -38.90 -16.73
N GLY A 457 -28.96 -38.32 -17.85
CA GLY A 457 -29.16 -38.86 -19.19
C GLY A 457 -28.32 -40.11 -19.42
N THR A 458 -28.96 -41.28 -19.50
CA THR A 458 -28.39 -42.55 -19.99
C THR A 458 -28.37 -42.57 -21.50
#